data_45fbd6b62a96ed1b4ed61f5b86dd5fdd
#
_entry.id   45fbd6b62a96ed1b4ed61f5b86dd5fdd
#
_cell.length_a   1.000
_cell.length_b   1.000
_cell.length_c   1.000
_cell.angle_alpha   90.00
_cell.angle_beta   90.00
_cell.angle_gamma   90.00
#
_symmetry.space_group_name_H-M   'P 1'
#
loop_
_entity.id
_entity.type
_entity.pdbx_description
1 polymer ?
#
loop_
_entity_poly.entity_id
_entity_poly.type
_entity_poly.pdbx_seq_one_letter_code
_entity_poly.pdbx_strand_id
1 'polypeptide(L)'
;MTVTDFVAPNHARAPLVLGVESSCDETGVALVTLNTQTGAPLLLGQALHTQVAMHAAYGGVVPELASRDHIRRVVPLLRQTLAAARVDLADVD
;
A
#
# COMPACT_ATOMS: atom_id res chain seq x y z
N MET A 1 8.00 19.30 5.71
CA MET A 1 6.97 19.74 4.74
C MET A 1 5.69 20.02 5.48
N THR A 2 5.07 21.11 5.20
CA THR A 2 3.75 21.38 5.75
C THR A 2 2.68 20.70 4.90
N VAL A 3 1.56 20.40 5.52
CA VAL A 3 0.41 19.84 4.80
C VAL A 3 -0.08 20.83 3.72
N THR A 4 0.04 22.12 3.98
CA THR A 4 -0.35 23.16 3.03
C THR A 4 0.44 23.06 1.73
N ASP A 5 1.76 22.89 1.83
CA ASP A 5 2.60 22.73 0.64
C ASP A 5 2.25 21.47 -0.13
N PHE A 6 1.98 20.41 0.59
CA PHE A 6 1.63 19.13 -0.01
C PHE A 6 0.37 19.21 -0.86
N VAL A 7 -0.66 19.90 -0.39
CA VAL A 7 -1.94 19.94 -1.09
C VAL A 7 -2.08 21.09 -2.08
N ALA A 8 -1.21 22.10 -2.02
CA ALA A 8 -1.37 23.32 -2.82
C ALA A 8 -1.58 23.08 -4.31
N PRO A 9 -0.83 22.19 -4.98
CA PRO A 9 -1.00 22.01 -6.43
C PRO A 9 -2.32 21.36 -6.82
N ASN A 10 -2.93 20.59 -5.93
CA ASN A 10 -4.06 19.72 -6.25
C ASN A 10 -5.19 19.79 -5.22
N HIS A 11 -5.33 20.91 -4.52
CA HIS A 11 -6.35 20.99 -3.49
C HIS A 11 -7.78 20.99 -4.03
N ALA A 12 -7.97 21.07 -5.36
CA ALA A 12 -9.28 20.94 -5.99
C ALA A 12 -9.80 19.50 -5.97
N ARG A 13 -8.94 18.53 -5.74
CA ARG A 13 -9.29 17.11 -5.61
C ARG A 13 -8.69 16.53 -4.35
N ALA A 14 -9.28 15.44 -3.88
CA ALA A 14 -8.74 14.72 -2.74
C ALA A 14 -7.37 14.10 -3.08
N PRO A 15 -6.44 14.07 -2.13
CA PRO A 15 -5.15 13.41 -2.33
C PRO A 15 -5.34 11.92 -2.51
N LEU A 16 -4.46 11.31 -3.31
CA LEU A 16 -4.42 9.88 -3.53
C LEU A 16 -3.08 9.36 -3.02
N VAL A 17 -3.11 8.57 -1.94
CA VAL A 17 -1.91 8.13 -1.24
C VAL A 17 -1.78 6.62 -1.33
N LEU A 18 -0.61 6.16 -1.74
CA LEU A 18 -0.25 4.76 -1.78
C LEU A 18 0.59 4.42 -0.55
N GLY A 19 0.12 3.45 0.24
CA GLY A 19 0.85 2.95 1.39
C GLY A 19 1.41 1.57 1.10
N VAL A 20 2.65 1.34 1.51
CA VAL A 20 3.31 0.04 1.37
C VAL A 20 3.83 -0.38 2.74
N GLU A 21 3.54 -1.62 3.10
CA GLU A 21 4.02 -2.24 4.32
C GLU A 21 4.74 -3.53 3.94
N SER A 22 5.96 -3.70 4.45
CA SER A 22 6.75 -4.91 4.20
C SER A 22 7.58 -5.21 5.43
N SER A 23 6.98 -5.92 6.37
CA SER A 23 7.64 -6.25 7.62
C SER A 23 7.35 -7.70 7.99
N CYS A 24 8.30 -8.32 8.69
CA CYS A 24 8.18 -9.70 9.17
C CYS A 24 7.72 -10.66 8.07
N ASP A 25 6.48 -11.12 8.15
CA ASP A 25 5.94 -12.16 7.30
C ASP A 25 4.76 -11.69 6.44
N GLU A 26 4.60 -10.37 6.27
CA GLU A 26 3.51 -9.83 5.46
C GLU A 26 4.00 -8.71 4.54
N THR A 27 3.42 -8.66 3.34
CA THR A 27 3.58 -7.54 2.42
C THR A 27 2.20 -7.00 2.09
N GLY A 28 1.99 -5.70 2.28
CA GLY A 28 0.70 -5.07 2.02
C GLY A 28 0.84 -3.81 1.22
N VAL A 29 -0.15 -3.54 0.39
CA VAL A 29 -0.28 -2.31 -0.38
C VAL A 29 -1.70 -1.81 -0.24
N ALA A 30 -1.86 -0.52 0.02
CA ALA A 30 -3.16 0.10 0.16
C ALA A 30 -3.19 1.44 -0.57
N LEU A 31 -4.35 1.78 -1.10
CA LEU A 31 -4.60 3.05 -1.74
C LEU A 31 -5.69 3.79 -0.98
N VAL A 32 -5.39 4.98 -0.52
CA VAL A 32 -6.24 5.75 0.37
C VAL A 32 -6.45 7.15 -0.18
N THR A 33 -7.65 7.67 -0.01
CA THR A 33 -7.98 9.05 -0.28
C THR A 33 -8.74 9.64 0.91
N LEU A 34 -9.25 10.85 0.76
CA LEU A 34 -10.07 11.49 1.78
C LEU A 34 -11.45 11.82 1.21
N ASN A 35 -12.47 11.66 2.05
CA ASN A 35 -13.77 12.22 1.77
C ASN A 35 -13.63 13.74 1.88
N THR A 36 -13.89 14.47 0.80
CA THR A 36 -13.68 15.93 0.75
C THR A 36 -14.65 16.70 1.61
N GLN A 37 -15.78 16.10 1.97
CA GLN A 37 -16.80 16.76 2.82
C GLN A 37 -16.52 16.57 4.29
N THR A 38 -16.07 15.37 4.69
CA THR A 38 -15.87 15.01 6.10
C THR A 38 -14.42 15.01 6.54
N GLY A 39 -13.48 14.92 5.59
CA GLY A 39 -12.06 14.73 5.87
C GLY A 39 -11.70 13.31 6.29
N ALA A 40 -12.65 12.40 6.31
CA ALA A 40 -12.40 11.02 6.72
C ALA A 40 -11.60 10.26 5.66
N PRO A 41 -10.66 9.40 6.06
CA PRO A 41 -9.95 8.56 5.11
C PRO A 41 -10.86 7.50 4.48
N LEU A 42 -10.62 7.24 3.20
CA LEU A 42 -11.35 6.25 2.43
C LEU A 42 -10.35 5.27 1.83
N LEU A 43 -10.56 3.99 2.07
CA LEU A 43 -9.77 2.92 1.47
C LEU A 43 -10.34 2.60 0.09
N LEU A 44 -9.55 2.83 -0.96
CA LEU A 44 -9.98 2.58 -2.34
C LEU A 44 -9.61 1.18 -2.83
N GLY A 45 -8.52 0.64 -2.34
CA GLY A 45 -8.09 -0.70 -2.68
C GLY A 45 -6.97 -1.16 -1.78
N GLN A 46 -6.82 -2.47 -1.65
CA GLN A 46 -5.73 -3.05 -0.89
C GLN A 46 -5.44 -4.46 -1.38
N ALA A 47 -4.22 -4.90 -1.13
CA ALA A 47 -3.80 -6.26 -1.36
C ALA A 47 -2.79 -6.65 -0.30
N LEU A 48 -2.90 -7.86 0.22
CA LEU A 48 -2.05 -8.36 1.29
C LEU A 48 -1.60 -9.77 0.95
N HIS A 49 -0.32 -10.05 1.18
CA HIS A 49 0.24 -11.39 1.08
C HIS A 49 0.89 -11.74 2.41
N THR A 50 0.55 -12.89 2.97
CA THR A 50 1.15 -13.40 4.19
C THR A 50 2.09 -14.55 3.89
N GLN A 51 3.21 -14.60 4.62
CA GLN A 51 4.23 -15.65 4.52
C GLN A 51 4.11 -16.68 5.65
N VAL A 52 3.04 -16.63 6.44
CA VAL A 52 2.91 -17.46 7.64
C VAL A 52 3.16 -18.94 7.33
N ALA A 53 2.56 -19.46 6.26
CA ALA A 53 2.73 -20.86 5.88
C ALA A 53 4.18 -21.20 5.52
N MET A 54 4.88 -20.30 4.85
CA MET A 54 6.28 -20.51 4.46
C MET A 54 7.19 -20.61 5.69
N HIS A 55 6.99 -19.74 6.68
CA HIS A 55 7.83 -19.70 7.87
C HIS A 55 7.46 -20.74 8.90
N ALA A 56 6.24 -21.27 8.86
CA ALA A 56 5.77 -22.26 9.84
C ALA A 56 6.66 -23.50 9.89
N ALA A 57 7.19 -23.93 8.75
CA ALA A 57 8.09 -25.08 8.69
C ALA A 57 9.40 -24.87 9.46
N TYR A 58 9.77 -23.63 9.74
CA TYR A 58 10.99 -23.27 10.47
C TYR A 58 10.71 -22.86 11.92
N GLY A 59 9.45 -22.91 12.35
CA GLY A 59 9.06 -22.54 13.71
C GLY A 59 8.95 -21.05 13.96
N GLY A 60 9.09 -20.22 12.95
CA GLY A 60 9.00 -18.77 13.06
C GLY A 60 9.60 -18.05 11.84
N VAL A 61 9.56 -16.74 11.86
CA VAL A 61 10.05 -15.92 10.73
C VAL A 61 11.55 -16.13 10.51
N VAL A 62 11.90 -16.42 9.25
CA VAL A 62 13.28 -16.48 8.78
C VAL A 62 13.57 -15.19 8.00
N PRO A 63 14.34 -14.25 8.56
CA PRO A 63 14.49 -12.91 7.98
C PRO A 63 14.95 -12.88 6.53
N GLU A 64 15.88 -13.74 6.15
CA GLU A 64 16.38 -13.78 4.78
C GLU A 64 15.29 -14.21 3.79
N LEU A 65 14.51 -15.21 4.14
CA LEU A 65 13.39 -15.67 3.31
C LEU A 65 12.30 -14.59 3.23
N ALA A 66 12.01 -13.94 4.34
CA ALA A 66 11.05 -12.86 4.40
C ALA A 66 11.45 -11.72 3.46
N SER A 67 12.70 -11.29 3.51
CA SER A 67 13.21 -10.22 2.67
C SER A 67 13.08 -10.55 1.18
N ARG A 68 13.43 -11.75 0.78
CA ARG A 68 13.31 -12.20 -0.61
C ARG A 68 11.86 -12.22 -1.08
N ASP A 69 10.95 -12.66 -0.22
CA ASP A 69 9.54 -12.72 -0.57
C ASP A 69 8.92 -11.34 -0.68
N HIS A 70 9.27 -10.39 0.19
CA HIS A 70 8.81 -9.00 0.10
C HIS A 70 9.15 -8.39 -1.26
N ILE A 71 10.39 -8.56 -1.72
CA ILE A 71 10.83 -8.06 -3.01
C ILE A 71 9.99 -8.65 -4.15
N ARG A 72 9.68 -9.93 -4.05
CA ARG A 72 8.90 -10.65 -5.07
C ARG A 72 7.44 -10.20 -5.10
N ARG A 73 6.88 -9.79 -3.97
CA ARG A 73 5.45 -9.53 -3.83
C ARG A 73 5.03 -8.08 -4.07
N VAL A 74 5.93 -7.13 -3.85
CA VAL A 74 5.53 -5.72 -3.83
C VAL A 74 4.91 -5.25 -5.15
N VAL A 75 5.51 -5.57 -6.28
CA VAL A 75 5.01 -5.12 -7.59
C VAL A 75 3.68 -5.79 -7.97
N PRO A 76 3.53 -7.11 -7.85
CA PRO A 76 2.23 -7.74 -8.10
C PRO A 76 1.11 -7.18 -7.21
N LEU A 77 1.38 -6.95 -5.93
CA LEU A 77 0.40 -6.39 -5.01
C LEU A 77 0.04 -4.95 -5.37
N LEU A 78 1.04 -4.16 -5.76
CA LEU A 78 0.81 -2.80 -6.23
C LEU A 78 -0.11 -2.78 -7.44
N ARG A 79 0.17 -3.61 -8.43
CA ARG A 79 -0.66 -3.71 -9.64
C ARG A 79 -2.08 -4.13 -9.30
N GLN A 80 -2.24 -5.11 -8.42
CA GLN A 80 -3.54 -5.59 -7.98
C GLN A 80 -4.34 -4.49 -7.28
N THR A 81 -3.68 -3.73 -6.42
CA THR A 81 -4.31 -2.63 -5.68
C THR A 81 -4.78 -1.52 -6.61
N LEU A 82 -3.93 -1.11 -7.55
CA LEU A 82 -4.29 -0.07 -8.53
C LEU A 82 -5.44 -0.53 -9.42
N ALA A 83 -5.40 -1.77 -9.88
CA ALA A 83 -6.47 -2.33 -10.72
C ALA A 83 -7.80 -2.38 -9.98
N ALA A 84 -7.79 -2.79 -8.71
CA ALA A 84 -9.00 -2.85 -7.90
C ALA A 84 -9.62 -1.47 -7.68
N ALA A 85 -8.80 -0.46 -7.52
CA ALA A 85 -9.24 0.92 -7.35
C ALA A 85 -9.52 1.63 -8.67
N ARG A 86 -9.17 1.04 -9.79
CA ARG A 86 -9.32 1.63 -11.15
C ARG A 86 -8.58 2.95 -11.30
N VAL A 87 -7.37 3.01 -10.79
CA VAL A 87 -6.49 4.18 -10.92
C VAL A 87 -5.15 3.75 -11.49
N ASP A 88 -4.46 4.70 -12.09
CA ASP A 88 -3.11 4.51 -12.59
C ASP A 88 -2.09 5.03 -11.58
N LEU A 89 -0.88 4.49 -11.63
CA LEU A 89 0.21 4.96 -10.78
C LEU A 89 0.46 6.46 -10.94
N ALA A 90 0.27 6.98 -12.13
CA ALA A 90 0.43 8.41 -12.41
C ALA A 90 -0.55 9.30 -11.61
N ASP A 91 -1.66 8.74 -11.14
CA ASP A 91 -2.66 9.47 -10.37
C ASP A 91 -2.29 9.60 -8.88
N VAL A 92 -1.30 8.85 -8.43
CA VAL A 92 -0.87 8.85 -7.02
C VAL A 92 -0.07 10.11 -6.71
N ASP A 93 -0.43 10.78 -5.65
CA ASP A 93 0.27 11.97 -5.19
C ASP A 93 1.50 11.62 -4.37
#